data_2a828804f2553ea8d6605cd70763a06d
#
_entry.id   2a828804f2553ea8d6605cd70763a06d
#
_cell.length_a   1.000
_cell.length_b   1.000
_cell.length_c   1.000
_cell.angle_alpha   90.00
_cell.angle_beta   90.00
_cell.angle_gamma   90.00
#
_symmetry.space_group_name_H-M   'P 1'
#
loop_
_entity.id
_entity.type
_entity.pdbx_description
1 polymer ?
#
loop_
_entity_poly.entity_id
_entity_poly.type
_entity_poly.pdbx_seq_one_letter_code
_entity_poly.pdbx_strand_id
1 'polypeptide(L)'
;ASVADRGPTDRSPALDPPVTASTALPPVLEIVAWTDPSFELNGHDPRSAYVERYWLGLLGPSTTWMLRRFARGLEECPGGFRIDLVETGRALGLGESMARSSTTHRSVLRACQFGAAYRVSQQRLAVRTHLPTLTRRQVARLPEALQRSHESWARGAVDPEELRRASAAASGLRSVGEALGQVEDQLRRWGYAPAVAREAAKLAYGW
;
A
#
# COMPACT_ATOMS: atom_id res chain seq x y z
N ALA A 1 34.28 -34.15 -33.62
CA ALA A 1 33.76 -32.80 -33.66
C ALA A 1 32.40 -32.78 -33.00
N SER A 2 32.33 -32.36 -31.74
CA SER A 2 31.06 -32.26 -30.98
C SER A 2 30.86 -30.81 -30.66
N VAL A 3 29.80 -30.24 -31.20
CA VAL A 3 29.38 -28.85 -30.95
C VAL A 3 28.50 -28.90 -29.70
N ALA A 4 28.97 -28.26 -28.63
CA ALA A 4 28.19 -28.07 -27.41
C ALA A 4 27.24 -26.88 -27.62
N ASP A 5 25.94 -27.17 -27.59
CA ASP A 5 24.84 -26.23 -27.53
C ASP A 5 24.85 -25.53 -26.14
N ARG A 6 25.10 -24.21 -26.14
CA ARG A 6 24.95 -23.36 -24.96
C ARG A 6 23.58 -22.69 -25.03
N GLY A 7 22.64 -23.20 -24.25
CA GLY A 7 21.33 -22.58 -24.04
C GLY A 7 21.43 -21.14 -23.48
N PRO A 8 20.40 -20.32 -23.68
CA PRO A 8 20.39 -18.92 -23.28
C PRO A 8 20.37 -18.78 -21.75
N THR A 9 21.40 -18.14 -21.23
CA THR A 9 21.45 -17.71 -19.82
C THR A 9 20.37 -16.66 -19.57
N ASP A 10 19.36 -17.07 -18.84
CA ASP A 10 18.39 -16.19 -18.18
C ASP A 10 19.14 -15.25 -17.21
N ARG A 11 19.39 -14.03 -17.67
CA ARG A 11 19.89 -12.95 -16.83
C ARG A 11 18.69 -12.18 -16.30
N SER A 12 18.24 -12.54 -15.10
CA SER A 12 17.46 -11.61 -14.26
C SER A 12 18.19 -10.26 -14.26
N PRO A 13 17.49 -9.13 -14.48
CA PRO A 13 18.12 -7.82 -14.41
C PRO A 13 18.67 -7.61 -13.01
N ALA A 14 19.97 -7.54 -12.87
CA ALA A 14 20.64 -7.13 -11.65
C ALA A 14 20.12 -5.73 -11.29
N LEU A 15 19.53 -5.63 -10.09
CA LEU A 15 19.17 -4.35 -9.49
C LEU A 15 20.48 -3.56 -9.29
N ASP A 16 20.66 -2.52 -10.06
CA ASP A 16 21.74 -1.56 -9.85
C ASP A 16 21.68 -1.06 -8.39
N PRO A 17 22.84 -0.86 -7.74
CA PRO A 17 22.87 -0.37 -6.38
C PRO A 17 22.19 1.00 -6.29
N PRO A 18 21.54 1.34 -5.17
CA PRO A 18 20.81 2.59 -5.03
C PRO A 18 21.76 3.76 -5.27
N VAL A 19 21.42 4.57 -6.26
CA VAL A 19 22.15 5.80 -6.58
C VAL A 19 22.14 6.68 -5.32
N THR A 20 23.31 6.84 -4.71
CA THR A 20 23.55 7.86 -3.67
C THR A 20 23.49 9.23 -4.32
N ALA A 21 22.28 9.68 -4.64
CA ALA A 21 22.05 10.93 -5.34
C ALA A 21 21.36 11.93 -4.41
N SER A 22 21.75 13.18 -4.58
CA SER A 22 21.18 14.41 -4.05
C SER A 22 19.84 14.21 -3.29
N THR A 23 19.83 14.56 -2.02
CA THR A 23 18.65 14.47 -1.13
C THR A 23 17.50 15.38 -1.58
N ALA A 24 17.70 16.24 -2.58
CA ALA A 24 16.67 17.12 -3.12
C ALA A 24 15.76 16.36 -4.10
N LEU A 25 14.46 16.62 -4.00
CA LEU A 25 13.47 16.14 -4.96
C LEU A 25 13.27 17.18 -6.05
N PRO A 26 13.10 16.80 -7.31
CA PRO A 26 12.71 17.70 -8.37
C PRO A 26 11.24 18.14 -8.19
N PRO A 27 10.81 19.24 -8.78
CA PRO A 27 9.43 19.71 -8.67
C PRO A 27 8.42 18.74 -9.31
N VAL A 28 8.86 17.99 -10.32
CA VAL A 28 8.04 16.99 -11.01
C VAL A 28 8.63 15.60 -10.82
N LEU A 29 7.79 14.65 -10.41
CA LEU A 29 8.12 13.24 -10.28
C LEU A 29 7.23 12.39 -11.19
N GLU A 30 7.81 11.38 -11.80
CA GLU A 30 7.09 10.27 -12.40
C GLU A 30 6.87 9.19 -11.34
N ILE A 31 5.62 8.86 -11.10
CA ILE A 31 5.21 7.81 -10.17
C ILE A 31 4.96 6.54 -10.98
N VAL A 32 5.61 5.46 -10.61
CA VAL A 32 5.44 4.13 -11.23
C VAL A 32 5.11 3.09 -10.18
N ALA A 33 4.41 2.05 -10.57
CA ALA A 33 4.08 0.96 -9.67
C ALA A 33 5.35 0.17 -9.31
N TRP A 34 5.49 -0.11 -8.02
CA TRP A 34 6.41 -1.13 -7.51
C TRP A 34 5.58 -2.34 -7.10
N THR A 35 5.39 -3.24 -8.05
CA THR A 35 4.69 -4.49 -7.83
C THR A 35 5.65 -5.54 -7.28
N ASP A 36 5.20 -6.25 -6.26
CA ASP A 36 5.92 -7.37 -5.66
C ASP A 36 4.90 -8.50 -5.48
N PRO A 37 5.03 -9.60 -6.25
CA PRO A 37 4.05 -10.69 -6.21
C PRO A 37 3.79 -11.23 -4.80
N SER A 38 4.80 -11.18 -3.91
CA SER A 38 4.66 -11.64 -2.52
C SER A 38 3.71 -10.75 -1.71
N PHE A 39 3.61 -9.46 -2.06
CA PHE A 39 2.77 -8.50 -1.35
C PHE A 39 1.44 -8.23 -2.07
N GLU A 40 1.30 -8.57 -3.33
CA GLU A 40 0.02 -8.44 -4.03
C GLU A 40 -1.04 -9.40 -3.47
N LEU A 41 -0.63 -10.59 -3.04
CA LEU A 41 -1.52 -11.58 -2.45
C LEU A 41 -1.81 -11.33 -0.95
N ASN A 42 -0.80 -10.87 -0.20
CA ASN A 42 -0.86 -10.78 1.26
C ASN A 42 -0.59 -9.37 1.80
N GLY A 43 -0.39 -8.40 0.94
CA GLY A 43 -0.17 -7.02 1.32
C GLY A 43 -1.48 -6.24 1.48
N HIS A 44 -1.33 -4.98 1.86
CA HIS A 44 -2.42 -4.10 2.20
C HIS A 44 -2.41 -2.88 1.29
N ASP A 45 -3.50 -2.65 0.57
CA ASP A 45 -3.70 -1.41 -0.18
C ASP A 45 -3.46 -0.20 0.75
N PRO A 46 -2.75 0.84 0.30
CA PRO A 46 -2.54 2.06 1.08
C PRO A 46 -3.83 2.73 1.58
N ARG A 47 -4.97 2.41 0.98
CA ARG A 47 -6.29 2.92 1.34
C ARG A 47 -7.04 2.02 2.33
N SER A 48 -6.48 0.85 2.67
CA SER A 48 -7.10 -0.14 3.54
C SER A 48 -7.18 0.30 5.00
N ALA A 49 -8.12 -0.29 5.74
CA ALA A 49 -8.23 -0.12 7.18
C ALA A 49 -6.98 -0.59 7.94
N TYR A 50 -6.26 -1.61 7.41
CA TYR A 50 -5.00 -2.05 7.99
C TYR A 50 -3.95 -0.94 7.98
N VAL A 51 -3.78 -0.26 6.83
CA VAL A 51 -2.81 0.84 6.68
C VAL A 51 -3.21 2.03 7.56
N GLU A 52 -4.49 2.38 7.59
CA GLU A 52 -5.00 3.45 8.44
C GLU A 52 -4.79 3.14 9.93
N ARG A 53 -5.02 1.91 10.37
CA ARG A 53 -4.91 1.52 11.78
C ARG A 53 -3.45 1.37 12.24
N TYR A 54 -2.59 0.74 11.43
CA TYR A 54 -1.26 0.31 11.88
C TYR A 54 -0.10 1.06 11.21
N TRP A 55 -0.16 1.32 9.92
CA TRP A 55 0.90 2.03 9.21
C TRP A 55 0.89 3.54 9.47
N LEU A 56 -0.27 4.13 9.73
CA LEU A 56 -0.42 5.56 9.98
C LEU A 56 0.51 6.05 11.11
N GLY A 57 0.62 5.30 12.21
CA GLY A 57 1.49 5.64 13.33
C GLY A 57 2.98 5.65 12.98
N LEU A 58 3.39 4.89 11.98
CA LEU A 58 4.77 4.80 11.51
C LEU A 58 5.06 5.83 10.40
N LEU A 59 4.19 5.92 9.42
CA LEU A 59 4.34 6.80 8.26
C LEU A 59 3.98 8.27 8.56
N GLY A 60 3.06 8.48 9.48
CA GLY A 60 2.42 9.76 9.71
C GLY A 60 1.35 10.09 8.67
N PRO A 61 0.41 11.01 9.02
CA PRO A 61 -0.76 11.29 8.19
C PRO A 61 -0.40 11.79 6.79
N SER A 62 0.52 12.73 6.68
CA SER A 62 0.91 13.30 5.37
C SER A 62 1.44 12.25 4.40
N THR A 63 2.31 11.34 4.87
CA THR A 63 2.87 10.26 4.05
C THR A 63 1.78 9.27 3.67
N THR A 64 0.90 8.90 4.60
CA THR A 64 -0.20 7.97 4.35
C THR A 64 -1.15 8.52 3.30
N TRP A 65 -1.57 9.78 3.40
CA TRP A 65 -2.44 10.42 2.40
C TRP A 65 -1.77 10.55 1.03
N MET A 66 -0.46 10.81 1.00
CA MET A 66 0.31 10.85 -0.23
C MET A 66 0.35 9.46 -0.91
N LEU A 67 0.59 8.39 -0.17
CA LEU A 67 0.57 7.02 -0.69
C LEU A 67 -0.82 6.62 -1.21
N ARG A 68 -1.88 7.00 -0.49
CA ARG A 68 -3.28 6.78 -0.94
C ARG A 68 -3.57 7.47 -2.28
N ARG A 69 -3.08 8.71 -2.44
CA ARG A 69 -3.21 9.44 -3.71
C ARG A 69 -2.42 8.77 -4.84
N PHE A 70 -1.20 8.29 -4.56
CA PHE A 70 -0.40 7.57 -5.54
C PHE A 70 -1.03 6.23 -5.93
N ALA A 71 -1.55 5.48 -4.98
CA ALA A 71 -2.26 4.23 -5.24
C ALA A 71 -3.46 4.45 -6.18
N ARG A 72 -4.25 5.50 -5.94
CA ARG A 72 -5.35 5.87 -6.83
C ARG A 72 -4.88 6.24 -8.23
N GLY A 73 -3.85 7.07 -8.35
CA GLY A 73 -3.30 7.46 -9.65
C GLY A 73 -2.74 6.28 -10.44
N LEU A 74 -2.14 5.30 -9.76
CA LEU A 74 -1.64 4.06 -10.39
C LEU A 74 -2.78 3.12 -10.81
N GLU A 75 -3.91 3.15 -10.13
CA GLU A 75 -5.11 2.42 -10.54
C GLU A 75 -5.72 3.04 -11.82
N GLU A 76 -5.76 4.36 -11.90
CA GLU A 76 -6.23 5.12 -13.08
C GLU A 76 -5.23 5.06 -14.24
N CYS A 77 -3.93 5.04 -13.95
CA CYS A 77 -2.82 5.02 -14.92
C CYS A 77 -1.79 3.93 -14.55
N PRO A 78 -2.04 2.65 -14.87
CA PRO A 78 -1.15 1.53 -14.49
C PRO A 78 0.28 1.63 -15.05
N GLY A 79 0.47 2.32 -16.18
CA GLY A 79 1.78 2.59 -16.77
C GLY A 79 2.62 3.64 -16.03
N GLY A 80 2.03 4.29 -15.02
CA GLY A 80 2.63 5.41 -14.30
C GLY A 80 2.08 6.76 -14.72
N PHE A 81 2.34 7.78 -13.92
CA PHE A 81 1.89 9.15 -14.16
C PHE A 81 2.85 10.17 -13.56
N ARG A 82 2.77 11.40 -14.05
CA ARG A 82 3.59 12.51 -13.56
C ARG A 82 2.81 13.36 -12.59
N ILE A 83 3.49 13.78 -11.53
CA ILE A 83 2.95 14.72 -10.54
C ILE A 83 3.83 15.94 -10.41
N ASP A 84 3.21 17.08 -10.17
CA ASP A 84 3.88 18.25 -9.61
C ASP A 84 3.79 18.16 -8.09
N LEU A 85 4.93 18.25 -7.40
CA LEU A 85 4.99 18.11 -5.93
C LEU A 85 4.40 19.32 -5.21
N VAL A 86 4.44 20.52 -5.81
CA VAL A 86 3.80 21.72 -5.24
C VAL A 86 2.30 21.56 -5.27
N GLU A 87 1.75 21.23 -6.44
CA GLU A 87 0.31 21.00 -6.61
C GLU A 87 -0.18 19.82 -5.75
N THR A 88 0.62 18.76 -5.66
CA THR A 88 0.29 17.62 -4.76
C THR A 88 0.28 18.07 -3.30
N GLY A 89 1.26 18.87 -2.88
CA GLY A 89 1.32 19.45 -1.54
C GLY A 89 0.10 20.32 -1.23
N ARG A 90 -0.27 21.20 -2.15
CA ARG A 90 -1.47 22.06 -2.04
C ARG A 90 -2.74 21.22 -1.91
N ALA A 91 -2.91 20.24 -2.79
CA ALA A 91 -4.08 19.35 -2.81
C ALA A 91 -4.22 18.50 -1.54
N LEU A 92 -3.13 18.26 -0.81
CA LEU A 92 -3.11 17.54 0.46
C LEU A 92 -3.07 18.48 1.69
N GLY A 93 -3.12 19.81 1.50
CA GLY A 93 -3.00 20.75 2.60
C GLY A 93 -1.62 20.79 3.27
N LEU A 94 -0.56 20.38 2.57
CA LEU A 94 0.81 20.30 3.10
C LEU A 94 1.66 21.55 2.81
N GLY A 95 1.06 22.56 2.18
CA GLY A 95 1.72 23.78 1.76
C GLY A 95 2.37 23.70 0.38
N GLU A 96 2.99 24.80 -0.05
CA GLU A 96 3.53 24.97 -1.41
C GLU A 96 5.07 24.91 -1.44
N SER A 97 5.71 24.74 -0.31
CA SER A 97 7.17 24.79 -0.21
C SER A 97 7.82 23.55 -0.79
N MET A 98 8.84 23.75 -1.63
CA MET A 98 9.73 22.68 -2.12
C MET A 98 11.04 22.58 -1.31
N ALA A 99 11.16 23.33 -0.22
CA ALA A 99 12.30 23.22 0.66
C ALA A 99 12.46 21.78 1.17
N ARG A 100 13.70 21.35 1.42
CA ARG A 100 13.99 20.01 2.01
C ARG A 100 13.28 19.77 3.34
N SER A 101 12.97 20.81 4.08
CA SER A 101 12.22 20.79 5.33
C SER A 101 10.71 20.78 5.15
N SER A 102 10.19 20.91 3.93
CA SER A 102 8.75 20.92 3.67
C SER A 102 8.11 19.56 4.02
N THR A 103 6.84 19.60 4.38
CA THR A 103 6.09 18.40 4.72
C THR A 103 5.96 17.45 3.51
N THR A 104 5.76 18.01 2.31
CA THR A 104 5.70 17.23 1.05
C THR A 104 7.01 16.48 0.82
N HIS A 105 8.17 17.17 0.90
CA HIS A 105 9.47 16.55 0.71
C HIS A 105 9.72 15.45 1.75
N ARG A 106 9.50 15.76 3.03
CA ARG A 106 9.68 14.78 4.13
C ARG A 106 8.77 13.57 3.99
N SER A 107 7.55 13.74 3.46
CA SER A 107 6.61 12.63 3.24
C SER A 107 7.12 11.67 2.18
N VAL A 108 7.66 12.16 1.06
CA VAL A 108 8.28 11.29 0.04
C VAL A 108 9.48 10.54 0.62
N LEU A 109 10.38 11.25 1.31
CA LEU A 109 11.56 10.61 1.92
C LEU A 109 11.14 9.57 2.97
N ARG A 110 10.11 9.85 3.76
CA ARG A 110 9.61 8.92 4.76
C ARG A 110 9.00 7.67 4.11
N ALA A 111 8.27 7.81 3.00
CA ALA A 111 7.80 6.65 2.23
C ALA A 111 8.98 5.76 1.80
N CYS A 112 10.08 6.36 1.33
CA CYS A 112 11.29 5.62 0.99
C CYS A 112 11.95 4.97 2.22
N GLN A 113 12.05 5.70 3.33
CA GLN A 113 12.66 5.21 4.57
C GLN A 113 11.95 3.97 5.12
N PHE A 114 10.63 3.91 4.97
CA PHE A 114 9.82 2.78 5.43
C PHE A 114 9.58 1.70 4.37
N GLY A 115 10.23 1.80 3.20
CA GLY A 115 10.13 0.81 2.13
C GLY A 115 8.77 0.79 1.41
N ALA A 116 7.97 1.87 1.56
CA ALA A 116 6.73 2.06 0.82
C ALA A 116 6.96 2.62 -0.59
N ALA A 117 8.13 3.19 -0.83
CA ALA A 117 8.59 3.68 -2.12
C ALA A 117 10.10 3.58 -2.23
N TYR A 118 10.65 3.66 -3.45
CA TYR A 118 12.08 3.87 -3.66
C TYR A 118 12.34 4.74 -4.89
N ARG A 119 13.48 5.44 -4.88
CA ARG A 119 13.88 6.28 -6.01
C ARG A 119 14.56 5.42 -7.07
N VAL A 120 13.92 5.28 -8.21
CA VAL A 120 14.51 4.63 -9.40
C VAL A 120 15.54 5.55 -10.06
N SER A 121 15.22 6.85 -10.12
CA SER A 121 16.11 7.90 -10.63
C SER A 121 15.82 9.22 -9.91
N GLN A 122 16.45 10.31 -10.32
CA GLN A 122 16.15 11.63 -9.77
C GLN A 122 14.68 12.05 -9.98
N GLN A 123 14.08 11.66 -11.10
CA GLN A 123 12.73 12.06 -11.50
C GLN A 123 11.70 10.95 -11.41
N ARG A 124 12.09 9.72 -11.03
CA ARG A 124 11.20 8.55 -11.01
C ARG A 124 11.17 7.92 -9.64
N LEU A 125 9.97 7.78 -9.09
CA LEU A 125 9.67 7.17 -7.80
C LEU A 125 8.81 5.93 -8.03
N ALA A 126 9.31 4.76 -7.65
CA ALA A 126 8.52 3.54 -7.61
C ALA A 126 7.81 3.45 -6.27
N VAL A 127 6.49 3.25 -6.29
CA VAL A 127 5.63 3.21 -5.11
C VAL A 127 4.95 1.86 -5.02
N ARG A 128 4.98 1.24 -3.85
CA ARG A 128 4.30 -0.02 -3.61
C ARG A 128 2.79 0.13 -3.78
N THR A 129 2.21 -0.76 -4.57
CA THR A 129 0.76 -0.91 -4.72
C THR A 129 0.14 -1.51 -3.46
N HIS A 130 0.89 -2.41 -2.78
CA HIS A 130 0.51 -3.03 -1.52
C HIS A 130 1.64 -2.94 -0.49
N LEU A 131 1.31 -2.47 0.70
CA LEU A 131 2.24 -2.41 1.83
C LEU A 131 2.28 -3.78 2.54
N PRO A 132 3.46 -4.22 2.99
CA PRO A 132 3.54 -5.48 3.73
C PRO A 132 2.84 -5.39 5.09
N THR A 133 2.51 -6.53 5.65
CA THR A 133 2.16 -6.65 7.07
C THR A 133 3.33 -6.15 7.92
N LEU A 134 3.04 -5.42 9.00
CA LEU A 134 4.07 -4.89 9.90
C LEU A 134 4.90 -6.02 10.50
N THR A 135 6.21 -5.80 10.52
CA THR A 135 7.14 -6.68 11.25
C THR A 135 6.96 -6.54 12.76
N ARG A 136 7.35 -7.55 13.53
CA ARG A 136 7.33 -7.50 15.02
C ARG A 136 8.01 -6.25 15.57
N ARG A 137 9.15 -5.84 14.98
CA ARG A 137 9.89 -4.63 15.37
C ARG A 137 9.10 -3.35 15.11
N GLN A 138 8.32 -3.31 14.03
CA GLN A 138 7.47 -2.16 13.72
C GLN A 138 6.25 -2.12 14.66
N VAL A 139 5.62 -3.28 14.91
CA VAL A 139 4.49 -3.40 15.86
C VAL A 139 4.90 -2.94 17.24
N ALA A 140 6.09 -3.32 17.73
CA ALA A 140 6.60 -2.91 19.04
C ALA A 140 6.75 -1.38 19.22
N ARG A 141 6.71 -0.60 18.11
CA ARG A 141 6.75 0.87 18.15
C ARG A 141 5.36 1.51 18.21
N LEU A 142 4.30 0.73 18.06
CA LEU A 142 2.94 1.21 18.17
C LEU A 142 2.53 1.36 19.65
N PRO A 143 1.52 2.17 19.95
CA PRO A 143 0.87 2.17 21.26
C PRO A 143 0.37 0.76 21.64
N GLU A 144 0.41 0.44 22.91
CA GLU A 144 0.08 -0.91 23.44
C GLU A 144 -1.30 -1.41 22.96
N ALA A 145 -2.30 -0.54 22.93
CA ALA A 145 -3.63 -0.89 22.43
C ALA A 145 -3.60 -1.35 20.97
N LEU A 146 -2.78 -0.71 20.13
CA LEU A 146 -2.60 -1.10 18.73
C LEU A 146 -1.77 -2.37 18.59
N GLN A 147 -0.80 -2.62 19.48
CA GLN A 147 -0.06 -3.89 19.49
C GLN A 147 -1.01 -5.05 19.77
N ARG A 148 -1.86 -4.95 20.81
CA ARG A 148 -2.87 -5.98 21.12
C ARG A 148 -3.87 -6.17 19.97
N SER A 149 -4.32 -5.08 19.36
CA SER A 149 -5.21 -5.14 18.20
C SER A 149 -4.55 -5.84 17.01
N HIS A 150 -3.27 -5.56 16.75
CA HIS A 150 -2.52 -6.20 15.67
C HIS A 150 -2.30 -7.70 15.93
N GLU A 151 -2.03 -8.09 17.16
CA GLU A 151 -1.93 -9.51 17.54
C GLU A 151 -3.25 -10.26 17.31
N SER A 152 -4.38 -9.64 17.67
CA SER A 152 -5.70 -10.20 17.39
C SER A 152 -5.96 -10.34 15.91
N TRP A 153 -5.62 -9.31 15.13
CA TRP A 153 -5.70 -9.34 13.67
C TRP A 153 -4.83 -10.45 13.08
N ALA A 154 -3.56 -10.58 13.54
CA ALA A 154 -2.61 -11.60 13.06
C ALA A 154 -3.05 -13.04 13.36
N ARG A 155 -3.80 -13.24 14.45
CA ARG A 155 -4.41 -14.55 14.78
C ARG A 155 -5.69 -14.83 13.98
N GLY A 156 -6.11 -13.94 13.11
CA GLY A 156 -7.38 -14.06 12.38
C GLY A 156 -8.61 -13.90 13.27
N ALA A 157 -8.46 -13.28 14.43
CA ALA A 157 -9.59 -12.98 15.30
C ALA A 157 -10.52 -11.99 14.61
N VAL A 158 -11.79 -12.33 14.60
CA VAL A 158 -12.86 -11.48 14.04
C VAL A 158 -13.23 -10.43 15.07
N ASP A 159 -12.96 -9.16 14.76
CA ASP A 159 -13.44 -8.03 15.56
C ASP A 159 -14.96 -7.91 15.35
N PRO A 160 -15.80 -8.00 16.43
CA PRO A 160 -17.25 -7.93 16.28
C PRO A 160 -17.76 -6.64 15.64
N GLU A 161 -17.11 -5.51 15.91
CA GLU A 161 -17.48 -4.22 15.34
C GLU A 161 -17.13 -4.15 13.85
N GLU A 162 -15.95 -4.65 13.48
CA GLU A 162 -15.52 -4.75 12.10
C GLU A 162 -16.41 -5.74 11.32
N LEU A 163 -16.76 -6.88 11.93
CA LEU A 163 -17.68 -7.86 11.34
C LEU A 163 -19.06 -7.24 11.08
N ARG A 164 -19.60 -6.49 12.03
CA ARG A 164 -20.91 -5.83 11.85
C ARG A 164 -20.92 -4.89 10.66
N ARG A 165 -19.87 -4.06 10.52
CA ARG A 165 -19.71 -3.13 9.37
C ARG A 165 -19.53 -3.90 8.07
N ALA A 166 -18.69 -4.92 8.07
CA ALA A 166 -18.46 -5.76 6.90
C ALA A 166 -19.74 -6.50 6.48
N SER A 167 -20.53 -7.00 7.43
CA SER A 167 -21.80 -7.70 7.15
C SER A 167 -22.84 -6.78 6.52
N ALA A 168 -22.93 -5.53 6.97
CA ALA A 168 -23.78 -4.54 6.33
C ALA A 168 -23.37 -4.26 4.89
N ALA A 169 -22.05 -4.11 4.63
CA ALA A 169 -21.50 -3.93 3.29
C ALA A 169 -21.73 -5.17 2.42
N ALA A 170 -21.50 -6.38 2.95
CA ALA A 170 -21.75 -7.65 2.26
C ALA A 170 -23.22 -7.81 1.84
N SER A 171 -24.14 -7.44 2.72
CA SER A 171 -25.59 -7.47 2.42
C SER A 171 -25.94 -6.51 1.29
N GLY A 172 -25.32 -5.33 1.25
CA GLY A 172 -25.44 -4.37 0.15
C GLY A 172 -24.95 -4.95 -1.19
N LEU A 173 -23.77 -5.55 -1.22
CA LEU A 173 -23.22 -6.19 -2.42
C LEU A 173 -24.09 -7.36 -2.90
N ARG A 174 -24.57 -8.20 -1.98
CA ARG A 174 -25.51 -9.27 -2.33
C ARG A 174 -26.80 -8.72 -2.97
N SER A 175 -27.32 -7.62 -2.45
CA SER A 175 -28.57 -7.03 -2.98
C SER A 175 -28.45 -6.53 -4.41
N VAL A 176 -27.25 -6.23 -4.88
CA VAL A 176 -26.97 -5.87 -6.30
C VAL A 176 -26.53 -7.07 -7.15
N GLY A 177 -26.60 -8.29 -6.59
CA GLY A 177 -26.40 -9.53 -7.33
C GLY A 177 -24.97 -10.07 -7.39
N GLU A 178 -24.05 -9.52 -6.59
CA GLU A 178 -22.68 -10.03 -6.51
C GLU A 178 -22.64 -11.46 -5.95
N ALA A 179 -21.80 -12.33 -6.49
CA ALA A 179 -21.62 -13.69 -5.97
C ALA A 179 -20.76 -13.70 -4.70
N LEU A 180 -20.91 -14.75 -3.85
CA LEU A 180 -20.22 -14.87 -2.54
C LEU A 180 -18.71 -14.60 -2.62
N GLY A 181 -18.00 -15.19 -3.59
CA GLY A 181 -16.56 -14.96 -3.76
C GLY A 181 -16.23 -13.52 -4.15
N GLN A 182 -17.07 -12.90 -4.98
CA GLN A 182 -16.91 -11.49 -5.36
C GLN A 182 -17.15 -10.55 -4.17
N VAL A 183 -18.11 -10.88 -3.31
CA VAL A 183 -18.36 -10.14 -2.06
C VAL A 183 -17.16 -10.23 -1.13
N GLU A 184 -16.60 -11.42 -0.90
CA GLU A 184 -15.38 -11.59 -0.09
C GLU A 184 -14.22 -10.77 -0.65
N ASP A 185 -13.95 -10.87 -1.96
CA ASP A 185 -12.87 -10.15 -2.64
C ASP A 185 -13.07 -8.63 -2.57
N GLN A 186 -14.29 -8.15 -2.73
CA GLN A 186 -14.60 -6.72 -2.64
C GLN A 186 -14.41 -6.18 -1.23
N LEU A 187 -14.84 -6.92 -0.21
CA LEU A 187 -14.59 -6.56 1.19
C LEU A 187 -13.10 -6.50 1.50
N ARG A 188 -12.31 -7.46 0.98
CA ARG A 188 -10.85 -7.44 1.13
C ARG A 188 -10.23 -6.23 0.45
N ARG A 189 -10.67 -5.86 -0.76
CA ARG A 189 -10.24 -4.63 -1.44
C ARG A 189 -10.59 -3.37 -0.64
N TRP A 190 -11.72 -3.34 0.05
CA TRP A 190 -12.09 -2.25 0.95
C TRP A 190 -11.31 -2.25 2.27
N GLY A 191 -10.41 -3.22 2.46
CA GLY A 191 -9.46 -3.26 3.58
C GLY A 191 -9.96 -3.97 4.82
N TYR A 192 -11.06 -4.72 4.73
CA TYR A 192 -11.46 -5.61 5.82
C TYR A 192 -10.46 -6.75 5.98
N ALA A 193 -10.24 -7.18 7.24
CA ALA A 193 -9.39 -8.33 7.51
C ALA A 193 -9.91 -9.58 6.78
N PRO A 194 -9.04 -10.44 6.22
CA PRO A 194 -9.47 -11.60 5.43
C PRO A 194 -10.47 -12.52 6.16
N ALA A 195 -10.27 -12.72 7.48
CA ALA A 195 -11.19 -13.51 8.31
C ALA A 195 -12.56 -12.83 8.43
N VAL A 196 -12.59 -11.51 8.63
CA VAL A 196 -13.79 -10.70 8.71
C VAL A 196 -14.53 -10.69 7.37
N ALA A 197 -13.82 -10.48 6.26
CA ALA A 197 -14.41 -10.47 4.92
C ALA A 197 -15.09 -11.80 4.59
N ARG A 198 -14.42 -12.91 4.89
CA ARG A 198 -14.96 -14.26 4.71
C ARG A 198 -16.20 -14.50 5.56
N GLU A 199 -16.13 -14.17 6.83
CA GLU A 199 -17.25 -14.38 7.76
C GLU A 199 -18.45 -13.50 7.39
N ALA A 200 -18.21 -12.23 7.07
CA ALA A 200 -19.25 -11.31 6.61
C ALA A 200 -19.92 -11.77 5.31
N ALA A 201 -19.13 -12.27 4.35
CA ALA A 201 -19.67 -12.82 3.12
C ALA A 201 -20.55 -14.04 3.40
N LYS A 202 -20.10 -14.99 4.22
CA LYS A 202 -20.90 -16.15 4.65
C LYS A 202 -22.22 -15.72 5.28
N LEU A 203 -22.17 -14.85 6.29
CA LEU A 203 -23.37 -14.34 6.96
C LEU A 203 -24.36 -13.71 5.98
N ALA A 204 -23.88 -12.94 5.01
CA ALA A 204 -24.75 -12.35 4.00
C ALA A 204 -25.49 -13.38 3.15
N TYR A 205 -24.91 -14.58 2.92
CA TYR A 205 -25.53 -15.65 2.14
C TYR A 205 -26.21 -16.74 3.00
N GLY A 206 -26.21 -16.59 4.33
CA GLY A 206 -26.88 -17.52 5.24
C GLY A 206 -26.13 -18.83 5.49
N TRP A 207 -24.79 -18.77 5.46
CA TRP A 207 -23.91 -19.90 5.75
C TRP A 207 -23.34 -19.79 7.16
#